data_1973408e306575e4a966e3397c6b01f4
#
_entry.id   1973408e306575e4a966e3397c6b01f4
#
_cell.length_a   1.000
_cell.length_b   1.000
_cell.length_c   1.000
_cell.angle_alpha   90.00
_cell.angle_beta   90.00
_cell.angle_gamma   90.00
#
_symmetry.space_group_name_H-M   'P 1'
#
loop_
_entity.id
_entity.type
_entity.pdbx_description
1 polymer ?
#
loop_
_entity_poly.entity_id
_entity_poly.type
_entity_poly.pdbx_seq_one_letter_code
_entity_poly.pdbx_strand_id
1 'polypeptide(L)'
;MRLIPACLLLFAVPAHAEGLRLNEIQAIGSHNSYHVAPPKELLQVIVKTNKGANAWNYTHPPLAAQLDMGLRQFELDIFADPDGGLFAEPLGLKLAELAGAKNIPHDAAALEKPGFKVLHVPDLDFGTTAPLLTQALREMIAWSDAHPRHLPVMILLECKDQPHPPLPTKPEPLTRARLMDLEKEILSVLPRDRLLKPDDVRGKEATLREAVTKHGWPAVDSLRGKFILCLDNTDAIRDRYLEGNPSLEGRLIFASVPDAGHPAAGWFKCNDPVREREKIRELVKAGFLVRTRTDTQKPDAAMKAAAFGSGAQWLSTDHFRPGEAQRVSFGNGKTARVNPLVRAEKAELET
;
A
#
# COMPACT_ATOMS: atom_id res chain seq x y z
N MET A 1 60.56 -29.12 -35.51
CA MET A 1 59.24 -28.50 -35.51
C MET A 1 58.66 -28.64 -34.09
N ARG A 2 58.70 -27.62 -33.26
CA ARG A 2 58.17 -27.65 -31.90
C ARG A 2 56.81 -27.00 -31.92
N LEU A 3 55.74 -27.73 -31.59
CA LEU A 3 54.39 -27.24 -31.43
C LEU A 3 54.29 -26.52 -30.07
N ILE A 4 53.94 -25.23 -30.11
CA ILE A 4 53.63 -24.44 -28.92
C ILE A 4 52.14 -24.63 -28.64
N PRO A 5 51.70 -25.04 -27.46
CA PRO A 5 50.26 -25.11 -27.12
C PRO A 5 49.74 -23.68 -26.92
N ALA A 6 48.70 -23.33 -27.67
CA ALA A 6 47.93 -22.10 -27.42
C ALA A 6 47.12 -22.24 -26.14
N CYS A 7 47.50 -21.50 -25.12
CA CYS A 7 46.75 -21.39 -23.88
C CYS A 7 45.55 -20.47 -24.10
N LEU A 8 44.33 -21.02 -24.21
CA LEU A 8 43.09 -20.23 -24.25
C LEU A 8 42.86 -19.65 -22.84
N LEU A 9 43.17 -18.37 -22.67
CA LEU A 9 42.76 -17.61 -21.52
C LEU A 9 41.24 -17.34 -21.64
N LEU A 10 40.46 -18.13 -20.96
CA LEU A 10 39.04 -17.82 -20.66
C LEU A 10 39.03 -16.60 -19.71
N PHE A 11 38.84 -15.42 -20.27
CA PHE A 11 38.47 -14.25 -19.51
C PHE A 11 37.07 -14.52 -18.93
N ALA A 12 37.00 -14.86 -17.65
CA ALA A 12 35.78 -14.79 -16.88
C ALA A 12 35.33 -13.33 -16.90
N VAL A 13 34.28 -13.03 -17.67
CA VAL A 13 33.58 -11.74 -17.59
C VAL A 13 33.10 -11.67 -16.15
N PRO A 14 33.49 -10.65 -15.37
CA PRO A 14 32.94 -10.51 -14.03
C PRO A 14 31.42 -10.41 -14.19
N ALA A 15 30.68 -11.29 -13.53
CA ALA A 15 29.24 -11.13 -13.37
C ALA A 15 29.02 -9.72 -12.82
N HIS A 16 28.52 -8.81 -13.66
CA HIS A 16 28.09 -7.50 -13.20
C HIS A 16 27.13 -7.81 -12.04
N ALA A 17 27.45 -7.33 -10.85
CA ALA A 17 26.56 -7.45 -9.71
C ALA A 17 25.23 -6.83 -10.17
N GLU A 18 24.23 -7.68 -10.45
CA GLU A 18 22.92 -7.21 -10.85
C GLU A 18 22.44 -6.25 -9.76
N GLY A 19 22.02 -5.03 -10.15
CA GLY A 19 21.56 -4.01 -9.24
C GLY A 19 20.45 -4.55 -8.34
N LEU A 20 20.30 -3.97 -7.16
CA LEU A 20 19.29 -4.36 -6.17
C LEU A 20 17.88 -4.30 -6.79
N ARG A 21 17.12 -5.38 -6.73
CA ARG A 21 15.77 -5.50 -7.30
C ARG A 21 14.69 -5.14 -6.29
N LEU A 22 13.49 -4.78 -6.77
CA LEU A 22 12.37 -4.37 -5.92
C LEU A 22 11.99 -5.42 -4.86
N ASN A 23 12.00 -6.71 -5.21
CA ASN A 23 11.70 -7.79 -4.28
C ASN A 23 12.82 -8.10 -3.26
N GLU A 24 13.97 -7.45 -3.42
CA GLU A 24 15.14 -7.61 -2.55
C GLU A 24 15.26 -6.52 -1.48
N ILE A 25 14.26 -5.65 -1.35
CA ILE A 25 14.20 -4.64 -0.29
C ILE A 25 13.02 -4.90 0.66
N GLN A 26 13.13 -4.36 1.87
CA GLN A 26 12.04 -4.23 2.82
C GLN A 26 11.86 -2.76 3.17
N ALA A 27 10.61 -2.30 3.27
CA ALA A 27 10.28 -0.95 3.68
C ALA A 27 9.12 -0.93 4.69
N ILE A 28 9.17 0.02 5.62
CA ILE A 28 8.10 0.28 6.57
C ILE A 28 7.05 1.16 5.89
N GLY A 29 5.79 0.90 6.22
CA GLY A 29 4.65 1.68 5.80
C GLY A 29 3.64 1.91 6.91
N SER A 30 2.63 2.70 6.65
CA SER A 30 1.51 2.92 7.56
C SER A 30 0.26 2.17 7.11
N HIS A 31 -0.59 1.84 8.07
CA HIS A 31 -1.94 1.32 7.89
C HIS A 31 -2.93 2.48 8.02
N ASN A 32 -3.99 2.51 7.21
CA ASN A 32 -4.96 3.62 7.17
C ASN A 32 -4.27 4.99 7.19
N SER A 33 -3.38 5.21 6.26
CA SER A 33 -2.38 6.30 6.30
C SER A 33 -2.97 7.71 6.36
N TYR A 34 -4.23 7.86 6.00
CA TYR A 34 -5.01 9.10 5.96
C TYR A 34 -5.77 9.39 7.25
N HIS A 35 -5.86 8.42 8.18
CA HIS A 35 -6.82 8.39 9.27
C HIS A 35 -6.63 9.50 10.30
N VAL A 36 -7.74 10.12 10.68
CA VAL A 36 -7.87 11.07 11.79
C VAL A 36 -8.95 10.56 12.75
N ALA A 37 -8.59 10.43 14.02
CA ALA A 37 -9.50 9.92 15.04
C ALA A 37 -10.82 10.70 15.09
N PRO A 38 -11.96 10.04 15.33
CA PRO A 38 -13.20 10.73 15.64
C PRO A 38 -13.04 11.67 16.84
N PRO A 39 -13.79 12.77 16.93
CA PRO A 39 -13.84 13.58 18.13
C PRO A 39 -14.03 12.73 19.38
N LYS A 40 -13.33 13.07 20.46
CA LYS A 40 -13.36 12.29 21.71
C LYS A 40 -14.78 12.07 22.22
N GLU A 41 -15.63 13.10 22.14
CA GLU A 41 -17.04 13.08 22.54
C GLU A 41 -17.84 12.08 21.72
N LEU A 42 -17.63 12.06 20.40
CA LEU A 42 -18.26 11.08 19.50
C LEU A 42 -17.76 9.67 19.81
N LEU A 43 -16.47 9.47 19.96
CA LEU A 43 -15.87 8.17 20.26
C LEU A 43 -16.44 7.59 21.55
N GLN A 44 -16.62 8.42 22.60
CA GLN A 44 -17.25 8.02 23.87
C GLN A 44 -18.71 7.56 23.70
N VAL A 45 -19.43 8.11 22.73
CA VAL A 45 -20.79 7.66 22.40
C VAL A 45 -20.74 6.32 21.65
N ILE A 46 -19.92 6.21 20.63
CA ILE A 46 -19.84 5.02 19.78
C ILE A 46 -19.38 3.79 20.58
N VAL A 47 -18.39 3.90 21.45
CA VAL A 47 -17.85 2.75 22.21
C VAL A 47 -18.84 2.14 23.20
N LYS A 48 -19.94 2.84 23.55
CA LYS A 48 -21.00 2.27 24.39
C LYS A 48 -21.74 1.14 23.67
N THR A 49 -21.87 1.23 22.35
CA THR A 49 -22.56 0.24 21.51
C THR A 49 -21.59 -0.62 20.71
N ASN A 50 -20.44 -0.08 20.34
CA ASN A 50 -19.38 -0.77 19.61
C ASN A 50 -18.03 -0.59 20.30
N LYS A 51 -17.68 -1.52 21.20
CA LYS A 51 -16.39 -1.49 21.91
C LYS A 51 -15.19 -1.55 20.98
N GLY A 52 -15.33 -2.13 19.79
CA GLY A 52 -14.28 -2.20 18.76
C GLY A 52 -13.85 -0.83 18.25
N ALA A 53 -14.73 0.17 18.34
CA ALA A 53 -14.42 1.54 17.92
C ALA A 53 -13.29 2.22 18.75
N ASN A 54 -12.90 1.66 19.91
CA ASN A 54 -11.67 2.12 20.58
C ASN A 54 -10.44 2.02 19.67
N ALA A 55 -10.47 1.16 18.68
CA ALA A 55 -9.44 1.02 17.67
C ALA A 55 -9.26 2.26 16.79
N TRP A 56 -10.28 3.11 16.69
CA TRP A 56 -10.24 4.33 15.86
C TRP A 56 -9.59 5.52 16.59
N ASN A 57 -9.15 5.34 17.83
CA ASN A 57 -8.55 6.41 18.62
C ASN A 57 -7.06 6.63 18.29
N TYR A 58 -6.77 6.91 17.03
CA TYR A 58 -5.45 7.31 16.56
C TYR A 58 -5.56 8.31 15.42
N THR A 59 -4.52 9.10 15.20
CA THR A 59 -4.45 10.08 14.10
C THR A 59 -3.09 10.00 13.45
N HIS A 60 -3.04 9.86 12.15
CA HIS A 60 -1.80 9.94 11.39
C HIS A 60 -1.52 11.38 10.91
N PRO A 61 -0.25 11.77 10.76
CA PRO A 61 0.10 13.03 10.12
C PRO A 61 -0.23 12.98 8.63
N PRO A 62 -0.27 14.12 7.92
CA PRO A 62 -0.42 14.17 6.47
C PRO A 62 0.55 13.22 5.74
N LEU A 63 0.18 12.77 4.54
CA LEU A 63 0.94 11.77 3.78
C LEU A 63 2.36 12.22 3.45
N ALA A 64 2.55 13.49 3.10
CA ALA A 64 3.88 14.05 2.86
C ALA A 64 4.78 13.98 4.09
N ALA A 65 4.23 14.27 5.28
CA ALA A 65 5.00 14.17 6.53
C ALA A 65 5.39 12.71 6.85
N GLN A 66 4.56 11.74 6.48
CA GLN A 66 4.91 10.33 6.63
C GLN A 66 6.02 9.91 5.62
N LEU A 67 5.99 10.46 4.39
CA LEU A 67 7.06 10.28 3.41
C LEU A 67 8.39 10.86 3.92
N ASP A 68 8.38 12.02 4.59
CA ASP A 68 9.55 12.63 5.25
C ASP A 68 10.11 11.77 6.39
N MET A 69 9.23 11.00 7.08
CA MET A 69 9.65 10.03 8.08
C MET A 69 10.26 8.75 7.47
N GLY A 70 10.33 8.66 6.13
CA GLY A 70 10.92 7.54 5.39
C GLY A 70 9.96 6.41 5.09
N LEU A 71 8.65 6.55 5.30
CA LEU A 71 7.68 5.50 4.95
C LEU A 71 7.57 5.36 3.43
N ARG A 72 7.40 4.11 2.96
CA ARG A 72 7.32 3.78 1.52
C ARG A 72 6.17 2.85 1.17
N GLN A 73 5.25 2.63 2.10
CA GLN A 73 3.96 2.00 1.85
C GLN A 73 2.86 2.77 2.57
N PHE A 74 1.75 2.99 1.87
CA PHE A 74 0.58 3.71 2.35
C PHE A 74 -0.67 2.90 2.05
N GLU A 75 -1.71 3.06 2.86
CA GLU A 75 -2.99 2.39 2.70
C GLU A 75 -4.10 3.45 2.71
N LEU A 76 -4.92 3.43 1.66
CA LEU A 76 -6.04 4.34 1.46
C LEU A 76 -7.31 3.54 1.24
N ASP A 77 -8.29 3.70 2.15
CA ASP A 77 -9.62 3.13 1.98
C ASP A 77 -10.46 4.08 1.11
N ILE A 78 -11.00 3.58 0.03
CA ILE A 78 -11.65 4.43 -0.97
C ILE A 78 -13.09 4.01 -1.25
N PHE A 79 -13.95 5.01 -1.38
CA PHE A 79 -15.35 4.88 -1.74
C PHE A 79 -15.64 5.65 -3.01
N ALA A 80 -16.43 5.07 -3.93
CA ALA A 80 -16.88 5.77 -5.12
C ALA A 80 -17.98 6.78 -4.76
N ASP A 81 -17.87 7.98 -5.33
CA ASP A 81 -18.89 9.04 -5.22
C ASP A 81 -18.90 9.86 -6.51
N PRO A 82 -19.48 9.28 -7.59
CA PRO A 82 -19.39 9.85 -8.93
C PRO A 82 -20.11 11.18 -9.08
N ASP A 83 -21.13 11.41 -8.27
CA ASP A 83 -21.93 12.63 -8.33
C ASP A 83 -21.49 13.68 -7.31
N GLY A 84 -20.73 13.22 -6.27
CA GLY A 84 -20.35 14.05 -5.15
C GLY A 84 -21.43 14.14 -4.07
N GLY A 85 -21.05 14.55 -2.86
CA GLY A 85 -21.97 14.82 -1.76
C GLY A 85 -22.45 13.61 -0.96
N LEU A 86 -22.25 12.37 -1.43
CA LEU A 86 -22.72 11.17 -0.72
C LEU A 86 -22.18 11.06 0.72
N PHE A 87 -21.02 11.61 0.96
CA PHE A 87 -20.30 11.54 2.24
C PHE A 87 -20.12 12.91 2.91
N ALA A 88 -20.74 13.97 2.39
CA ALA A 88 -20.53 15.34 2.84
C ALA A 88 -21.15 15.61 4.23
N GLU A 89 -22.22 14.90 4.59
CA GLU A 89 -22.94 15.08 5.85
C GLU A 89 -22.98 13.76 6.68
N PRO A 90 -21.82 13.30 7.23
CA PRO A 90 -21.79 12.07 7.98
C PRO A 90 -22.63 12.16 9.27
N LEU A 91 -23.37 11.08 9.62
CA LEU A 91 -24.15 10.99 10.85
C LEU A 91 -23.32 11.36 12.08
N GLY A 92 -22.06 10.96 12.11
CA GLY A 92 -21.12 11.20 13.20
C GLY A 92 -20.85 12.68 13.45
N LEU A 93 -20.93 13.54 12.43
CA LEU A 93 -20.81 14.98 12.63
C LEU A 93 -21.91 15.52 13.55
N LYS A 94 -23.16 15.19 13.25
CA LYS A 94 -24.31 15.56 14.07
C LYS A 94 -24.25 14.95 15.47
N LEU A 95 -23.84 13.69 15.58
CA LEU A 95 -23.69 13.02 16.89
C LEU A 95 -22.58 13.65 17.73
N ALA A 96 -21.46 14.05 17.11
CA ALA A 96 -20.37 14.73 17.78
C ALA A 96 -20.81 16.10 18.34
N GLU A 97 -21.54 16.89 17.55
CA GLU A 97 -22.09 18.18 17.96
C GLU A 97 -23.06 18.01 19.14
N LEU A 98 -23.99 17.04 19.07
CA LEU A 98 -24.92 16.72 20.16
C LEU A 98 -24.19 16.23 21.43
N ALA A 99 -23.03 15.59 21.28
CA ALA A 99 -22.17 15.18 22.38
C ALA A 99 -21.31 16.32 22.95
N GLY A 100 -21.38 17.51 22.35
CA GLY A 100 -20.67 18.71 22.82
C GLY A 100 -19.29 18.92 22.19
N ALA A 101 -18.93 18.17 21.16
CA ALA A 101 -17.69 18.38 20.41
C ALA A 101 -17.72 19.76 19.69
N LYS A 102 -16.55 20.41 19.64
CA LYS A 102 -16.37 21.71 18.97
C LYS A 102 -15.21 21.63 17.99
N ASN A 103 -15.27 22.46 16.94
CA ASN A 103 -14.21 22.57 15.94
C ASN A 103 -13.85 21.21 15.31
N ILE A 104 -14.89 20.46 14.90
CA ILE A 104 -14.74 19.13 14.32
C ILE A 104 -14.07 19.27 12.96
N PRO A 105 -12.89 18.65 12.73
CA PRO A 105 -12.25 18.68 11.42
C PRO A 105 -13.11 17.93 10.40
N HIS A 106 -13.68 18.66 9.45
CA HIS A 106 -14.52 18.11 8.40
C HIS A 106 -14.50 19.01 7.17
N ASP A 107 -14.10 18.50 6.02
CA ASP A 107 -14.05 19.23 4.76
C ASP A 107 -15.24 18.86 3.87
N ALA A 108 -16.42 19.36 4.24
CA ALA A 108 -17.64 19.14 3.46
C ALA A 108 -17.46 19.62 2.01
N ALA A 109 -16.79 20.75 1.78
CA ALA A 109 -16.60 21.31 0.44
C ALA A 109 -15.76 20.39 -0.48
N ALA A 110 -14.82 19.65 0.07
CA ALA A 110 -14.11 18.61 -0.69
C ALA A 110 -15.02 17.39 -0.93
N LEU A 111 -15.79 16.98 0.07
CA LEU A 111 -16.68 15.81 -0.04
C LEU A 111 -17.89 16.04 -0.95
N GLU A 112 -18.28 17.28 -1.21
CA GLU A 112 -19.28 17.66 -2.22
C GLU A 112 -18.81 17.44 -3.67
N LYS A 113 -17.49 17.32 -3.91
CA LYS A 113 -16.96 17.15 -5.26
C LYS A 113 -17.11 15.70 -5.72
N PRO A 114 -17.39 15.44 -7.03
CA PRO A 114 -17.34 14.11 -7.60
C PRO A 114 -15.94 13.45 -7.45
N GLY A 115 -15.91 12.11 -7.41
CA GLY A 115 -14.68 11.32 -7.40
C GLY A 115 -14.58 10.38 -6.20
N PHE A 116 -13.48 9.63 -6.11
CA PHE A 116 -13.26 8.70 -5.01
C PHE A 116 -12.90 9.44 -3.72
N LYS A 117 -13.57 9.07 -2.62
CA LYS A 117 -13.33 9.60 -1.26
C LYS A 117 -12.42 8.68 -0.49
N VAL A 118 -11.62 9.25 0.40
CA VAL A 118 -10.70 8.52 1.28
C VAL A 118 -11.22 8.60 2.71
N LEU A 119 -11.89 7.54 3.15
CA LEU A 119 -12.61 7.47 4.43
C LEU A 119 -12.54 6.06 5.01
N HIS A 120 -12.62 5.90 6.34
CA HIS A 120 -12.63 4.59 7.00
C HIS A 120 -14.05 4.02 7.17
N VAL A 121 -14.86 4.64 8.03
CA VAL A 121 -16.29 4.33 8.21
C VAL A 121 -17.07 5.63 8.03
N PRO A 122 -17.62 5.89 6.84
CA PRO A 122 -18.08 7.23 6.42
C PRO A 122 -18.97 7.96 7.40
N ASP A 123 -19.88 7.25 8.06
CA ASP A 123 -20.84 7.88 8.99
C ASP A 123 -20.30 8.12 10.41
N LEU A 124 -19.27 7.41 10.86
CA LEU A 124 -18.85 7.44 12.27
C LEU A 124 -17.35 7.75 12.44
N ASP A 125 -16.52 7.22 11.58
CA ASP A 125 -15.07 7.38 11.57
C ASP A 125 -14.66 8.07 10.26
N PHE A 126 -15.15 9.30 10.12
CA PHE A 126 -15.09 10.11 8.89
C PHE A 126 -13.87 11.01 8.83
N GLY A 127 -13.01 11.01 9.87
CA GLY A 127 -11.81 11.84 9.92
C GLY A 127 -10.75 11.38 8.91
N THR A 128 -10.26 12.33 8.12
CA THR A 128 -9.25 12.07 7.08
C THR A 128 -8.34 13.27 6.87
N THR A 129 -7.06 13.04 6.56
CA THR A 129 -6.12 14.11 6.18
C THR A 129 -6.25 14.48 4.69
N ALA A 130 -6.88 13.64 3.88
CA ALA A 130 -7.03 13.84 2.44
C ALA A 130 -8.37 13.26 1.95
N PRO A 131 -9.48 14.00 2.02
CA PRO A 131 -10.83 13.48 1.74
C PRO A 131 -11.06 13.00 0.30
N LEU A 132 -10.24 13.45 -0.68
CA LEU A 132 -10.31 12.99 -2.07
C LEU A 132 -9.08 12.16 -2.43
N LEU A 133 -9.26 11.07 -3.17
CA LEU A 133 -8.15 10.29 -3.71
C LEU A 133 -7.18 11.15 -4.53
N THR A 134 -7.72 12.04 -5.37
CA THR A 134 -6.91 12.97 -6.17
C THR A 134 -6.11 13.95 -5.32
N GLN A 135 -6.61 14.34 -4.15
CA GLN A 135 -5.89 15.19 -3.19
C GLN A 135 -4.74 14.41 -2.54
N ALA A 136 -5.00 13.19 -2.06
CA ALA A 136 -3.98 12.30 -1.51
C ALA A 136 -2.84 12.06 -2.51
N LEU A 137 -3.18 11.74 -3.76
CA LEU A 137 -2.19 11.50 -4.81
C LEU A 137 -1.40 12.78 -5.15
N ARG A 138 -2.04 13.95 -5.26
CA ARG A 138 -1.34 15.22 -5.52
C ARG A 138 -0.36 15.58 -4.41
N GLU A 139 -0.73 15.36 -3.15
CA GLU A 139 0.16 15.58 -2.00
C GLU A 139 1.43 14.70 -2.12
N MET A 140 1.24 13.41 -2.40
CA MET A 140 2.35 12.46 -2.56
C MET A 140 3.23 12.77 -3.78
N ILE A 141 2.61 13.19 -4.90
CA ILE A 141 3.32 13.58 -6.13
C ILE A 141 4.17 14.84 -5.89
N ALA A 142 3.59 15.86 -5.25
CA ALA A 142 4.31 17.10 -4.93
C ALA A 142 5.55 16.82 -4.04
N TRP A 143 5.40 15.94 -3.07
CA TRP A 143 6.54 15.47 -2.27
C TRP A 143 7.57 14.72 -3.12
N SER A 144 7.11 13.80 -3.98
CA SER A 144 7.96 13.01 -4.88
C SER A 144 8.75 13.88 -5.87
N ASP A 145 8.15 14.95 -6.37
CA ASP A 145 8.81 15.89 -7.30
C ASP A 145 9.96 16.66 -6.59
N ALA A 146 9.79 16.94 -5.30
CA ALA A 146 10.85 17.51 -4.48
C ALA A 146 11.94 16.49 -4.09
N HIS A 147 11.65 15.18 -4.19
CA HIS A 147 12.54 14.08 -3.79
C HIS A 147 12.71 13.03 -4.92
N PRO A 148 13.19 13.40 -6.12
CA PRO A 148 13.06 12.57 -7.33
C PRO A 148 13.81 11.24 -7.26
N ARG A 149 14.69 11.04 -6.28
CA ARG A 149 15.44 9.80 -6.09
C ARG A 149 14.93 8.91 -4.96
N HIS A 150 13.73 9.19 -4.41
CA HIS A 150 13.17 8.35 -3.35
C HIS A 150 12.98 6.89 -3.80
N LEU A 151 12.99 5.96 -2.85
CA LEU A 151 12.62 4.57 -3.11
C LEU A 151 11.16 4.49 -3.61
N PRO A 152 10.82 3.46 -4.42
CA PRO A 152 9.44 3.27 -4.88
C PRO A 152 8.44 3.31 -3.72
N VAL A 153 7.34 4.04 -3.92
CA VAL A 153 6.26 4.16 -2.93
C VAL A 153 5.10 3.26 -3.35
N MET A 154 4.74 2.32 -2.50
CA MET A 154 3.56 1.48 -2.69
C MET A 154 2.35 2.14 -2.05
N ILE A 155 1.25 2.25 -2.82
CA ILE A 155 -0.06 2.70 -2.36
C ILE A 155 -1.01 1.51 -2.45
N LEU A 156 -1.48 1.07 -1.31
CA LEU A 156 -2.48 0.03 -1.15
C LEU A 156 -3.85 0.69 -1.17
N LEU A 157 -4.72 0.25 -2.06
CA LEU A 157 -6.08 0.76 -2.24
C LEU A 157 -7.08 -0.26 -1.71
N GLU A 158 -7.72 0.01 -0.58
CA GLU A 158 -8.85 -0.77 -0.09
C GLU A 158 -10.15 -0.17 -0.64
N CYS A 159 -10.69 -0.79 -1.66
CA CYS A 159 -11.93 -0.39 -2.30
C CYS A 159 -13.13 -0.87 -1.47
N LYS A 160 -14.01 0.04 -1.02
CA LYS A 160 -15.13 -0.27 -0.13
C LYS A 160 -16.46 0.07 -0.78
N ASP A 161 -17.39 -0.91 -0.77
CA ASP A 161 -18.76 -0.74 -1.27
C ASP A 161 -19.81 -1.36 -0.34
N GLN A 162 -19.40 -1.83 0.86
CA GLN A 162 -20.32 -2.47 1.78
C GLN A 162 -21.02 -1.43 2.67
N PRO A 163 -22.35 -1.44 2.76
CA PRO A 163 -23.06 -0.63 3.72
C PRO A 163 -22.84 -1.15 5.15
N HIS A 164 -22.93 -0.27 6.13
CA HIS A 164 -22.80 -0.60 7.55
C HIS A 164 -24.14 -0.37 8.30
N PRO A 165 -25.17 -1.24 8.15
CA PRO A 165 -26.43 -1.06 8.86
C PRO A 165 -26.22 -1.02 10.39
N PRO A 166 -26.93 -0.17 11.14
CA PRO A 166 -28.02 0.71 10.68
C PRO A 166 -27.61 2.12 10.23
N LEU A 167 -26.34 2.32 9.83
CA LEU A 167 -25.88 3.64 9.37
C LEU A 167 -26.56 4.03 8.05
N PRO A 168 -26.86 5.34 7.85
CA PRO A 168 -27.67 5.81 6.74
C PRO A 168 -26.96 5.77 5.39
N THR A 169 -25.65 6.00 5.35
CA THR A 169 -24.90 6.07 4.11
C THR A 169 -24.78 4.71 3.43
N LYS A 170 -25.19 4.66 2.18
CA LYS A 170 -25.06 3.47 1.32
C LYS A 170 -24.01 3.74 0.26
N PRO A 171 -22.82 3.16 0.38
CA PRO A 171 -21.77 3.31 -0.63
C PRO A 171 -22.22 2.83 -2.01
N GLU A 172 -21.72 3.48 -3.06
CA GLU A 172 -21.90 3.04 -4.44
C GLU A 172 -21.23 1.68 -4.69
N PRO A 173 -21.89 0.74 -5.36
CA PRO A 173 -21.30 -0.54 -5.71
C PRO A 173 -20.08 -0.39 -6.62
N LEU A 174 -19.00 -1.07 -6.27
CA LEU A 174 -17.77 -1.10 -7.09
C LEU A 174 -17.88 -2.14 -8.20
N THR A 175 -18.67 -1.80 -9.22
CA THR A 175 -18.76 -2.56 -10.46
C THR A 175 -17.43 -2.51 -11.22
N ARG A 176 -17.26 -3.41 -12.23
CA ARG A 176 -16.09 -3.34 -13.10
C ARG A 176 -15.93 -1.95 -13.76
N ALA A 177 -17.03 -1.36 -14.24
CA ALA A 177 -17.00 -0.02 -14.83
C ALA A 177 -16.46 1.02 -13.81
N ARG A 178 -16.91 0.95 -12.57
CA ARG A 178 -16.47 1.86 -11.49
C ARG A 178 -14.98 1.67 -11.15
N LEU A 179 -14.48 0.45 -11.20
CA LEU A 179 -13.04 0.18 -11.05
C LEU A 179 -12.21 0.73 -12.22
N MET A 180 -12.78 0.78 -13.43
CA MET A 180 -12.13 1.46 -14.55
C MET A 180 -12.18 2.99 -14.42
N ASP A 181 -13.22 3.55 -13.80
CA ASP A 181 -13.28 4.98 -13.48
C ASP A 181 -12.24 5.34 -12.41
N LEU A 182 -11.95 4.44 -11.45
CA LEU A 182 -10.84 4.59 -10.50
C LEU A 182 -9.50 4.77 -11.23
N GLU A 183 -9.20 3.90 -12.21
CA GLU A 183 -7.96 4.05 -13.00
C GLU A 183 -7.90 5.37 -13.77
N LYS A 184 -9.02 5.83 -14.33
CA LYS A 184 -9.10 7.13 -15.02
C LYS A 184 -8.85 8.29 -14.05
N GLU A 185 -9.44 8.24 -12.85
CA GLU A 185 -9.24 9.26 -11.82
C GLU A 185 -7.78 9.30 -11.36
N ILE A 186 -7.15 8.15 -11.11
CA ILE A 186 -5.72 8.06 -10.80
C ILE A 186 -4.90 8.72 -11.91
N LEU A 187 -5.15 8.38 -13.18
CA LEU A 187 -4.42 8.92 -14.32
C LEU A 187 -4.66 10.42 -14.57
N SER A 188 -5.72 10.98 -14.01
CA SER A 188 -5.97 12.44 -14.11
C SER A 188 -4.95 13.26 -13.31
N VAL A 189 -4.24 12.63 -12.37
CA VAL A 189 -3.26 13.30 -11.49
C VAL A 189 -1.90 12.61 -11.45
N LEU A 190 -1.84 11.29 -11.64
CA LEU A 190 -0.61 10.50 -11.58
C LEU A 190 -0.30 9.90 -12.96
N PRO A 191 0.66 10.46 -13.72
CA PRO A 191 0.97 10.00 -15.08
C PRO A 191 1.49 8.56 -15.14
N ARG A 192 1.25 7.87 -16.26
CA ARG A 192 1.62 6.46 -16.44
C ARG A 192 3.11 6.18 -16.27
N ASP A 193 3.97 7.10 -16.65
CA ASP A 193 5.44 6.99 -16.56
C ASP A 193 5.95 7.09 -15.10
N ARG A 194 5.14 7.66 -14.20
CA ARG A 194 5.39 7.69 -12.76
C ARG A 194 4.93 6.42 -12.04
N LEU A 195 4.31 5.47 -12.76
CA LEU A 195 3.84 4.20 -12.22
C LEU A 195 4.74 3.03 -12.65
N LEU A 196 4.95 2.07 -11.77
CA LEU A 196 5.29 0.71 -12.14
C LEU A 196 3.96 -0.06 -12.28
N LYS A 197 3.66 -0.53 -13.49
CA LYS A 197 2.42 -1.25 -13.82
C LYS A 197 2.66 -2.74 -14.03
N PRO A 198 1.63 -3.59 -13.93
CA PRO A 198 1.75 -5.02 -14.22
C PRO A 198 2.41 -5.32 -15.57
N ASP A 199 2.05 -4.60 -16.64
CA ASP A 199 2.63 -4.79 -17.97
C ASP A 199 4.12 -4.43 -18.06
N ASP A 200 4.59 -3.47 -17.26
CA ASP A 200 6.01 -3.12 -17.21
C ASP A 200 6.87 -4.27 -16.63
N VAL A 201 6.27 -5.07 -15.74
CA VAL A 201 6.89 -6.27 -15.15
C VAL A 201 6.67 -7.49 -16.05
N ARG A 202 5.46 -7.66 -16.58
CA ARG A 202 5.10 -8.78 -17.45
C ARG A 202 5.93 -8.81 -18.73
N GLY A 203 6.20 -7.66 -19.32
CA GLY A 203 6.99 -7.53 -20.53
C GLY A 203 6.41 -8.36 -21.68
N LYS A 204 7.21 -9.30 -22.20
CA LYS A 204 6.84 -10.19 -23.31
C LYS A 204 6.31 -11.55 -22.85
N GLU A 205 6.31 -11.84 -21.56
CA GLU A 205 5.82 -13.10 -21.04
C GLU A 205 4.28 -13.19 -21.17
N ALA A 206 3.76 -14.41 -21.26
CA ALA A 206 2.33 -14.64 -21.37
C ALA A 206 1.59 -14.19 -20.10
N THR A 207 2.22 -14.35 -18.94
CA THR A 207 1.61 -13.99 -17.66
C THR A 207 2.55 -13.18 -16.78
N LEU A 208 1.98 -12.36 -15.88
CA LEU A 208 2.73 -11.64 -14.86
C LEU A 208 3.52 -12.61 -13.97
N ARG A 209 2.89 -13.73 -13.60
CA ARG A 209 3.53 -14.79 -12.82
C ARG A 209 4.81 -15.32 -13.50
N GLU A 210 4.74 -15.63 -14.78
CA GLU A 210 5.91 -16.12 -15.53
C GLU A 210 7.04 -15.11 -15.52
N ALA A 211 6.74 -13.83 -15.77
CA ALA A 211 7.75 -12.78 -15.76
C ALA A 211 8.42 -12.67 -14.38
N VAL A 212 7.63 -12.60 -13.32
CA VAL A 212 8.13 -12.48 -11.94
C VAL A 212 9.02 -13.68 -11.57
N THR A 213 8.61 -14.90 -11.91
CA THR A 213 9.35 -16.11 -11.52
C THR A 213 10.57 -16.39 -12.40
N LYS A 214 10.57 -15.94 -13.66
CA LYS A 214 11.68 -16.14 -14.61
C LYS A 214 12.72 -15.02 -14.55
N HIS A 215 12.24 -13.76 -14.47
CA HIS A 215 13.09 -12.58 -14.65
C HIS A 215 13.17 -11.72 -13.38
N GLY A 216 12.28 -11.92 -12.41
CA GLY A 216 12.19 -11.10 -11.20
C GLY A 216 11.62 -9.71 -11.47
N TRP A 217 11.85 -8.81 -10.54
CA TRP A 217 11.37 -7.42 -10.58
C TRP A 217 12.44 -6.48 -11.15
N PRO A 218 12.03 -5.31 -11.66
CA PRO A 218 12.98 -4.28 -12.09
C PRO A 218 13.93 -3.84 -10.97
N ALA A 219 15.09 -3.32 -11.36
CA ALA A 219 16.06 -2.77 -10.43
C ALA A 219 15.50 -1.55 -9.68
N VAL A 220 15.78 -1.44 -8.38
CA VAL A 220 15.32 -0.31 -7.54
C VAL A 220 15.69 1.03 -8.14
N ASP A 221 16.90 1.16 -8.69
CA ASP A 221 17.36 2.42 -9.27
C ASP A 221 16.54 2.89 -10.49
N SER A 222 15.98 1.95 -11.26
CA SER A 222 15.07 2.27 -12.37
C SER A 222 13.65 2.66 -11.90
N LEU A 223 13.35 2.40 -10.65
CA LEU A 223 12.05 2.65 -10.02
C LEU A 223 12.07 3.85 -9.07
N ARG A 224 13.22 4.50 -8.89
CA ARG A 224 13.29 5.71 -8.06
C ARG A 224 12.33 6.78 -8.59
N GLY A 225 11.63 7.44 -7.66
CA GLY A 225 10.62 8.44 -8.01
C GLY A 225 9.29 7.88 -8.53
N LYS A 226 9.10 6.54 -8.53
CA LYS A 226 7.86 5.90 -9.02
C LYS A 226 6.94 5.45 -7.90
N PHE A 227 5.68 5.26 -8.27
CA PHE A 227 4.63 4.70 -7.43
C PHE A 227 4.24 3.31 -7.92
N ILE A 228 3.75 2.47 -6.99
CA ILE A 228 3.24 1.13 -7.24
C ILE A 228 1.85 1.07 -6.63
N LEU A 229 0.83 0.80 -7.42
CA LEU A 229 -0.54 0.68 -6.93
C LEU A 229 -0.87 -0.79 -6.70
N CYS A 230 -1.41 -1.11 -5.53
CA CYS A 230 -1.82 -2.46 -5.17
C CYS A 230 -3.26 -2.45 -4.64
N LEU A 231 -4.09 -3.38 -5.12
CA LEU A 231 -5.46 -3.55 -4.63
C LEU A 231 -5.44 -4.36 -3.33
N ASP A 232 -5.99 -3.81 -2.26
CA ASP A 232 -6.07 -4.51 -0.97
C ASP A 232 -7.08 -5.65 -0.97
N ASN A 233 -8.13 -5.50 -1.77
CA ASN A 233 -9.24 -6.46 -1.85
C ASN A 233 -8.78 -7.85 -2.32
N THR A 234 -9.29 -8.88 -1.63
CA THR A 234 -9.02 -10.30 -1.94
C THR A 234 -10.30 -11.09 -2.25
N ASP A 235 -11.38 -10.41 -2.53
CA ASP A 235 -12.74 -10.89 -2.69
C ASP A 235 -13.32 -10.58 -4.09
N ALA A 236 -14.63 -10.46 -4.18
CA ALA A 236 -15.36 -10.17 -5.41
C ALA A 236 -14.93 -8.87 -6.10
N ILE A 237 -14.41 -7.87 -5.37
CA ILE A 237 -13.92 -6.63 -5.97
C ILE A 237 -12.65 -6.91 -6.78
N ARG A 238 -11.71 -7.71 -6.22
CA ARG A 238 -10.54 -8.20 -6.95
C ARG A 238 -10.96 -8.98 -8.20
N ASP A 239 -11.94 -9.88 -8.06
CA ASP A 239 -12.36 -10.76 -9.17
C ASP A 239 -12.96 -9.92 -10.32
N ARG A 240 -13.76 -8.89 -10.00
CA ARG A 240 -14.26 -7.92 -11.00
C ARG A 240 -13.14 -7.12 -11.66
N TYR A 241 -12.08 -6.78 -10.91
CA TYR A 241 -10.94 -6.07 -11.47
C TYR A 241 -10.13 -6.92 -12.45
N LEU A 242 -10.02 -8.23 -12.19
CA LEU A 242 -9.35 -9.20 -13.05
C LEU A 242 -10.19 -9.64 -14.26
N GLU A 243 -11.51 -9.39 -14.27
CA GLU A 243 -12.40 -9.80 -15.33
C GLU A 243 -11.94 -9.33 -16.72
N GLY A 244 -11.72 -10.26 -17.64
CA GLY A 244 -11.23 -10.00 -18.99
C GLY A 244 -9.73 -9.68 -19.10
N ASN A 245 -9.00 -9.59 -17.96
CA ASN A 245 -7.58 -9.29 -17.90
C ASN A 245 -6.90 -10.21 -16.87
N PRO A 246 -6.86 -11.53 -17.08
CA PRO A 246 -6.46 -12.52 -16.08
C PRO A 246 -5.01 -12.39 -15.62
N SER A 247 -4.18 -11.68 -16.37
CA SER A 247 -2.79 -11.38 -16.03
C SER A 247 -2.55 -9.87 -15.81
N LEU A 248 -3.63 -9.11 -15.57
CA LEU A 248 -3.62 -7.64 -15.39
C LEU A 248 -3.18 -6.87 -16.64
N GLU A 249 -3.46 -7.42 -17.84
CA GLU A 249 -3.12 -6.79 -19.12
C GLU A 249 -3.78 -5.40 -19.22
N GLY A 250 -2.96 -4.38 -19.45
CA GLY A 250 -3.41 -2.99 -19.56
C GLY A 250 -3.86 -2.35 -18.25
N ARG A 251 -3.81 -3.05 -17.10
CA ARG A 251 -4.20 -2.54 -15.78
C ARG A 251 -3.09 -1.69 -15.14
N LEU A 252 -3.49 -0.82 -14.22
CA LEU A 252 -2.56 0.04 -13.46
C LEU A 252 -2.18 -0.59 -12.12
N ILE A 253 -3.08 -1.39 -11.53
CA ILE A 253 -3.03 -1.81 -10.13
C ILE A 253 -2.70 -3.30 -10.07
N PHE A 254 -1.71 -3.67 -9.26
CA PHE A 254 -1.44 -5.08 -8.94
C PHE A 254 -2.53 -5.61 -8.02
N ALA A 255 -2.93 -6.86 -8.19
CA ALA A 255 -3.97 -7.50 -7.39
C ALA A 255 -3.40 -8.66 -6.55
N SER A 256 -3.83 -8.76 -5.28
CA SER A 256 -3.53 -9.91 -4.43
C SER A 256 -4.40 -11.10 -4.84
N VAL A 257 -3.79 -12.10 -5.46
CA VAL A 257 -4.48 -13.27 -6.01
C VAL A 257 -4.55 -14.41 -4.99
N PRO A 258 -5.45 -15.43 -5.19
CA PRO A 258 -5.65 -16.50 -4.22
C PRO A 258 -4.41 -17.34 -3.95
N ASP A 259 -3.63 -17.64 -4.99
CA ASP A 259 -2.46 -18.51 -4.91
C ASP A 259 -1.36 -18.11 -5.91
N ALA A 260 -0.17 -18.67 -5.71
CA ALA A 260 1.00 -18.40 -6.53
C ALA A 260 0.94 -19.00 -7.95
N GLY A 261 -0.05 -19.84 -8.27
CA GLY A 261 -0.28 -20.40 -9.60
C GLY A 261 -1.09 -19.48 -10.52
N HIS A 262 -1.76 -18.47 -9.95
CA HIS A 262 -2.62 -17.58 -10.71
C HIS A 262 -1.83 -16.75 -11.74
N PRO A 263 -2.33 -16.52 -12.98
CA PRO A 263 -1.63 -15.75 -14.02
C PRO A 263 -1.22 -14.33 -13.59
N ALA A 264 -2.02 -13.66 -12.77
CA ALA A 264 -1.72 -12.33 -12.23
C ALA A 264 -0.86 -12.36 -10.96
N ALA A 265 -0.28 -13.51 -10.56
CA ALA A 265 0.53 -13.58 -9.36
C ALA A 265 1.81 -12.73 -9.52
N GLY A 266 1.92 -11.71 -8.71
CA GLY A 266 3.07 -10.84 -8.57
C GLY A 266 3.15 -10.28 -7.15
N TRP A 267 2.00 -9.98 -6.56
CA TRP A 267 1.86 -9.37 -5.26
C TRP A 267 0.83 -10.09 -4.39
N PHE A 268 1.08 -10.14 -3.08
CA PHE A 268 0.21 -10.81 -2.11
C PHE A 268 0.05 -9.99 -0.83
N LYS A 269 -1.20 -9.93 -0.32
CA LYS A 269 -1.53 -9.45 1.02
C LYS A 269 -1.60 -10.64 1.98
N CYS A 270 -0.78 -10.60 3.03
CA CYS A 270 -0.75 -11.59 4.10
C CYS A 270 -0.69 -10.85 5.44
N ASN A 271 -1.85 -10.55 6.05
CA ASN A 271 -1.95 -9.66 7.20
C ASN A 271 -1.52 -10.29 8.54
N ASP A 272 -1.45 -11.60 8.64
CA ASP A 272 -1.07 -12.31 9.86
C ASP A 272 0.28 -13.03 9.70
N PRO A 273 1.41 -12.33 9.94
CA PRO A 273 2.74 -12.92 9.76
C PRO A 273 3.07 -14.01 10.79
N VAL A 274 2.31 -14.13 11.87
CA VAL A 274 2.48 -15.19 12.86
C VAL A 274 1.93 -16.50 12.30
N ARG A 275 0.70 -16.49 11.80
CA ARG A 275 0.01 -17.67 11.24
C ARG A 275 0.49 -18.00 9.83
N GLU A 276 0.79 -16.99 9.01
CA GLU A 276 1.13 -17.14 7.59
C GLU A 276 2.65 -17.11 7.34
N ARG A 277 3.49 -17.18 8.38
CA ARG A 277 4.94 -16.99 8.28
C ARG A 277 5.59 -17.82 7.17
N GLU A 278 5.33 -19.10 7.14
CA GLU A 278 5.97 -20.00 6.16
C GLU A 278 5.43 -19.71 4.75
N LYS A 279 4.13 -19.48 4.59
CA LYS A 279 3.54 -19.06 3.32
C LYS A 279 4.20 -17.76 2.79
N ILE A 280 4.36 -16.76 3.65
CA ILE A 280 5.03 -15.51 3.27
C ILE A 280 6.46 -15.79 2.82
N ARG A 281 7.22 -16.60 3.56
CA ARG A 281 8.60 -16.95 3.22
C ARG A 281 8.71 -17.68 1.88
N GLU A 282 7.80 -18.59 1.61
CA GLU A 282 7.74 -19.31 0.34
C GLU A 282 7.44 -18.38 -0.82
N LEU A 283 6.44 -17.48 -0.68
CA LEU A 283 6.12 -16.46 -1.68
C LEU A 283 7.32 -15.53 -1.96
N VAL A 284 7.97 -15.04 -0.91
CA VAL A 284 9.15 -14.16 -1.03
C VAL A 284 10.31 -14.88 -1.72
N LYS A 285 10.61 -16.14 -1.36
CA LYS A 285 11.66 -16.94 -2.00
C LYS A 285 11.35 -17.27 -3.46
N ALA A 286 10.06 -17.38 -3.80
CA ALA A 286 9.61 -17.56 -5.19
C ALA A 286 9.65 -16.27 -6.01
N GLY A 287 10.04 -15.13 -5.41
CA GLY A 287 10.21 -13.85 -6.07
C GLY A 287 9.00 -12.92 -6.00
N PHE A 288 7.91 -13.32 -5.38
CA PHE A 288 6.72 -12.49 -5.26
C PHE A 288 6.90 -11.38 -4.21
N LEU A 289 6.20 -10.26 -4.41
CA LEU A 289 6.09 -9.20 -3.42
C LEU A 289 5.01 -9.53 -2.40
N VAL A 290 5.28 -9.25 -1.13
CA VAL A 290 4.33 -9.47 -0.04
C VAL A 290 4.25 -8.24 0.85
N ARG A 291 3.03 -7.86 1.20
CA ARG A 291 2.75 -6.91 2.28
C ARG A 291 2.22 -7.69 3.48
N THR A 292 2.71 -7.35 4.66
CA THR A 292 2.22 -7.87 5.94
C THR A 292 2.09 -6.75 6.98
N ARG A 293 1.57 -7.05 8.16
CA ARG A 293 1.46 -6.12 9.28
C ARG A 293 2.47 -6.48 10.37
N THR A 294 2.94 -5.47 11.12
CA THR A 294 3.82 -5.66 12.29
C THR A 294 3.07 -5.56 13.60
N ASP A 295 1.84 -5.07 13.54
CA ASP A 295 0.94 -4.85 14.67
C ASP A 295 -0.50 -4.80 14.16
N THR A 296 -1.43 -4.70 15.11
CA THR A 296 -2.83 -4.37 14.86
C THR A 296 -3.09 -2.96 15.41
N GLN A 297 -3.93 -2.80 16.42
CA GLN A 297 -4.20 -1.51 17.06
C GLN A 297 -3.26 -1.22 18.23
N LYS A 298 -2.49 -2.22 18.63
CA LYS A 298 -1.52 -2.13 19.72
C LYS A 298 -0.20 -2.70 19.26
N PRO A 299 0.91 -2.18 19.77
CA PRO A 299 2.21 -2.75 19.50
C PRO A 299 2.25 -4.23 19.88
N ASP A 300 2.77 -5.04 18.98
CA ASP A 300 2.88 -6.48 19.14
C ASP A 300 4.31 -6.93 18.79
N ALA A 301 5.09 -7.26 19.81
CA ALA A 301 6.48 -7.67 19.62
C ALA A 301 6.60 -8.99 18.88
N ALA A 302 5.69 -9.94 19.08
CA ALA A 302 5.70 -11.24 18.41
C ALA A 302 5.33 -11.09 16.93
N MET A 303 4.28 -10.31 16.64
CA MET A 303 3.85 -10.02 15.28
C MET A 303 4.95 -9.24 14.52
N LYS A 304 5.56 -8.22 15.14
CA LYS A 304 6.70 -7.50 14.57
C LYS A 304 7.87 -8.42 14.24
N ALA A 305 8.27 -9.28 15.17
CA ALA A 305 9.38 -10.24 14.96
C ALA A 305 9.04 -11.22 13.82
N ALA A 306 7.81 -11.73 13.77
CA ALA A 306 7.34 -12.62 12.72
C ALA A 306 7.35 -11.91 11.35
N ALA A 307 6.82 -10.67 11.26
CA ALA A 307 6.82 -9.86 10.06
C ALA A 307 8.25 -9.60 9.53
N PHE A 308 9.16 -9.17 10.40
CA PHE A 308 10.56 -8.92 10.03
C PHE A 308 11.28 -10.17 9.54
N GLY A 309 11.03 -11.31 10.18
CA GLY A 309 11.63 -12.61 9.84
C GLY A 309 10.95 -13.31 8.66
N SER A 310 9.77 -12.87 8.24
CA SER A 310 9.05 -13.46 7.10
C SER A 310 9.69 -13.12 5.76
N GLY A 311 10.38 -11.98 5.68
CA GLY A 311 10.96 -11.45 4.44
C GLY A 311 9.96 -10.66 3.58
N ALA A 312 8.73 -10.42 4.05
CA ALA A 312 7.79 -9.56 3.33
C ALA A 312 8.42 -8.19 3.02
N GLN A 313 8.18 -7.65 1.84
CA GLN A 313 8.81 -6.43 1.37
C GLN A 313 8.20 -5.17 2.01
N TRP A 314 6.88 -5.14 2.22
CA TRP A 314 6.21 -4.03 2.89
C TRP A 314 5.66 -4.45 4.24
N LEU A 315 6.03 -3.69 5.25
CA LEU A 315 5.73 -3.94 6.66
C LEU A 315 4.91 -2.77 7.20
N SER A 316 3.61 -2.96 7.28
CA SER A 316 2.64 -1.94 7.68
C SER A 316 2.51 -1.86 9.19
N THR A 317 2.42 -0.65 9.75
CA THR A 317 2.33 -0.38 11.19
C THR A 317 1.51 0.87 11.48
N ASP A 318 0.93 0.92 12.69
CA ASP A 318 0.34 2.14 13.26
C ASP A 318 1.37 2.90 14.15
N HIS A 319 2.56 2.33 14.38
CA HIS A 319 3.61 2.84 15.29
C HIS A 319 4.91 3.17 14.57
N PHE A 320 4.96 4.30 13.88
CA PHE A 320 6.10 4.68 13.03
C PHE A 320 6.77 6.01 13.40
N ARG A 321 6.17 6.82 14.28
CA ARG A 321 6.66 8.16 14.53
C ARG A 321 8.01 8.17 15.26
N PRO A 322 8.93 9.07 14.89
CA PRO A 322 10.13 9.31 15.66
C PRO A 322 9.78 9.66 17.12
N GLY A 323 10.52 9.08 18.08
CA GLY A 323 10.31 9.31 19.51
C GLY A 323 9.27 8.40 20.17
N GLU A 324 8.45 7.67 19.44
CA GLU A 324 7.58 6.63 20.02
C GLU A 324 8.42 5.47 20.58
N ALA A 325 8.17 5.10 21.84
CA ALA A 325 8.89 4.01 22.51
C ALA A 325 8.80 2.67 21.78
N GLN A 326 7.73 2.48 21.00
CA GLN A 326 7.44 1.25 20.30
C GLN A 326 7.52 1.40 18.77
N ARG A 327 8.23 2.43 18.31
CA ARG A 327 8.43 2.68 16.87
C ARG A 327 8.90 1.42 16.15
N VAL A 328 8.26 1.13 15.04
CA VAL A 328 8.68 0.09 14.12
C VAL A 328 9.73 0.66 13.17
N SER A 329 10.94 0.10 13.24
CA SER A 329 12.06 0.45 12.36
C SER A 329 13.03 -0.73 12.28
N PHE A 330 13.90 -0.75 11.27
CA PHE A 330 14.93 -1.79 11.09
C PHE A 330 16.21 -1.55 11.91
N GLY A 331 16.12 -0.83 13.01
CA GLY A 331 17.23 -0.40 13.84
C GLY A 331 17.74 0.99 13.43
N ASN A 332 18.24 1.75 14.40
CA ASN A 332 18.74 3.13 14.24
C ASN A 332 17.77 4.06 13.49
N GLY A 333 16.45 3.81 13.62
CA GLY A 333 15.42 4.59 12.94
C GLY A 333 15.26 4.35 11.45
N LYS A 334 16.00 3.44 10.82
CA LYS A 334 15.90 3.11 9.39
C LYS A 334 14.52 2.53 9.06
N THR A 335 13.93 3.00 7.99
CA THR A 335 12.60 2.57 7.50
C THR A 335 12.68 1.71 6.25
N ALA A 336 13.86 1.54 5.68
CA ALA A 336 14.11 0.61 4.59
C ALA A 336 15.44 -0.14 4.81
N ARG A 337 15.52 -1.36 4.24
CA ARG A 337 16.74 -2.18 4.25
C ARG A 337 16.76 -3.16 3.08
N VAL A 338 17.92 -3.72 2.78
CA VAL A 338 18.02 -4.92 1.95
C VAL A 338 17.35 -6.08 2.68
N ASN A 339 16.59 -6.89 1.96
CA ASN A 339 15.84 -8.02 2.49
C ASN A 339 16.79 -9.19 2.84
N PRO A 340 17.04 -9.48 4.11
CA PRO A 340 18.02 -10.49 4.50
C PRO A 340 17.60 -11.93 4.19
N LEU A 341 16.33 -12.17 3.81
CA LEU A 341 15.85 -13.49 3.42
C LEU A 341 16.32 -13.89 2.02
N VAL A 342 16.48 -12.92 1.12
CA VAL A 342 16.76 -13.18 -0.31
C VAL A 342 18.10 -12.63 -0.79
N ARG A 343 18.72 -11.73 -0.03
CA ARG A 343 20.04 -11.16 -0.37
C ARG A 343 20.92 -10.99 0.87
N ALA A 344 22.12 -11.54 0.82
CA ALA A 344 23.06 -11.50 1.95
C ALA A 344 23.81 -10.16 2.06
N GLU A 345 23.99 -9.44 0.96
CA GLU A 345 24.69 -8.16 0.94
C GLU A 345 23.91 -7.06 1.67
N LYS A 346 24.64 -6.26 2.44
CA LYS A 346 24.10 -5.05 3.06
C LYS A 346 24.41 -3.87 2.13
N ALA A 347 23.39 -3.23 1.57
CA ALA A 347 23.52 -1.94 0.90
C ALA A 347 22.78 -0.87 1.71
N GLU A 348 23.29 0.35 1.72
CA GLU A 348 22.54 1.47 2.25
C GLU A 348 21.49 1.88 1.21
N LEU A 349 20.26 1.90 1.66
CA LEU A 349 19.14 2.44 0.89
C LEU A 349 18.92 3.85 1.39
N GLU A 350 19.14 4.83 0.53
CA GLU A 350 18.69 6.20 0.80
C GLU A 350 17.16 6.20 0.81
N THR A 351 16.60 6.62 1.91
CA THR A 351 15.15 6.82 2.09
C THR A 351 14.78 8.27 1.85
#